data_d426756b0992d7bb6814869ea0e6f562
#
_entry.id   d426756b0992d7bb6814869ea0e6f562
#
_cell.length_a   1.000
_cell.length_b   1.000
_cell.length_c   1.000
_cell.angle_alpha   90.00
_cell.angle_beta   90.00
_cell.angle_gamma   90.00
#
_symmetry.space_group_name_H-M   'P 1'
#
loop_
_entity.id
_entity.type
_entity.pdbx_description
1 polymer ?
#
loop_
_entity_poly.entity_id
_entity_poly.type
_entity_poly.pdbx_seq_one_letter_code
_entity_poly.pdbx_strand_id
1 'polypeptide(L)'
;LAVLADDFSYDSVFRFLKAGMTDLSFEDIELLENYALKRGVRGYSRWNRAVSENYEKTSPVNIEEIRQAFMKMFGDIRKVFADKKAVTKDYVEALYDFLLQIHMYEKLEARKNELYEENRINEGDAYGQIFEKTVRLFDKIAELLGDTKMSVKEFYEIVDTGLSDIEVGVVPPTVDR
;
A
#
# COMPACT_ATOMS: atom_id res chain seq x y z
N LEU A 1 2.80 1.48 3.46
CA LEU A 1 3.86 1.84 4.40
C LEU A 1 3.61 1.23 5.79
N ALA A 2 2.37 1.27 6.32
CA ALA A 2 2.01 0.64 7.60
C ALA A 2 2.44 -0.84 7.69
N VAL A 3 2.33 -1.62 6.60
CA VAL A 3 2.79 -3.02 6.55
C VAL A 3 4.26 -3.16 6.96
N LEU A 4 5.12 -2.24 6.52
CA LEU A 4 6.55 -2.24 6.87
C LEU A 4 6.80 -1.73 8.29
N ALA A 5 6.09 -0.67 8.71
CA ALA A 5 6.24 -0.07 10.03
C ALA A 5 5.75 -1.00 11.16
N ASP A 6 4.72 -1.79 10.89
CA ASP A 6 4.11 -2.73 11.84
C ASP A 6 4.62 -4.18 11.67
N ASP A 7 5.77 -4.35 11.03
CA ASP A 7 6.40 -5.67 10.77
C ASP A 7 5.40 -6.70 10.22
N PHE A 8 4.65 -6.37 9.18
CA PHE A 8 3.70 -7.28 8.54
C PHE A 8 2.68 -7.85 9.55
N SER A 9 2.15 -6.99 10.42
CA SER A 9 1.06 -7.37 11.32
C SER A 9 -0.18 -7.79 10.53
N TYR A 10 -1.04 -8.62 11.14
CA TYR A 10 -2.29 -9.04 10.51
C TYR A 10 -3.13 -7.83 10.05
N ASP A 11 -3.30 -6.85 10.93
CA ASP A 11 -4.15 -5.69 10.66
C ASP A 11 -3.61 -4.82 9.52
N SER A 12 -2.29 -4.54 9.51
CA SER A 12 -1.68 -3.72 8.46
C SER A 12 -1.68 -4.42 7.10
N VAL A 13 -1.44 -5.73 7.05
CA VAL A 13 -1.46 -6.52 5.82
C VAL A 13 -2.86 -6.56 5.21
N PHE A 14 -3.88 -6.94 5.98
CA PHE A 14 -5.22 -7.07 5.40
C PHE A 14 -5.92 -5.74 5.17
N ARG A 15 -5.58 -4.69 5.91
CA ARG A 15 -5.98 -3.32 5.55
C ARG A 15 -5.42 -2.91 4.19
N PHE A 16 -4.15 -3.19 3.92
CA PHE A 16 -3.52 -2.90 2.63
C PHE A 16 -4.17 -3.70 1.49
N LEU A 17 -4.31 -5.02 1.65
CA LEU A 17 -4.88 -5.88 0.62
C LEU A 17 -6.34 -5.54 0.30
N LYS A 18 -7.16 -5.30 1.33
CA LYS A 18 -8.59 -4.96 1.20
C LYS A 18 -8.86 -3.54 0.68
N ALA A 19 -7.81 -2.71 0.57
CA ALA A 19 -7.95 -1.39 -0.06
C ALA A 19 -8.20 -1.47 -1.58
N GLY A 20 -8.10 -2.65 -2.19
CA GLY A 20 -8.38 -2.86 -3.62
C GLY A 20 -7.31 -2.30 -4.56
N MET A 21 -6.12 -1.96 -4.03
CA MET A 21 -5.02 -1.36 -4.80
C MET A 21 -3.94 -2.38 -5.17
N THR A 22 -4.27 -3.67 -5.17
CA THR A 22 -3.38 -4.76 -5.60
C THR A 22 -4.00 -5.55 -6.75
N ASP A 23 -3.21 -6.43 -7.37
CA ASP A 23 -3.68 -7.30 -8.45
C ASP A 23 -4.26 -8.63 -7.93
N LEU A 24 -4.26 -8.83 -6.60
CA LEU A 24 -4.90 -9.98 -5.99
C LEU A 24 -6.42 -9.82 -6.01
N SER A 25 -7.12 -10.87 -6.39
CA SER A 25 -8.58 -10.89 -6.34
C SER A 25 -9.10 -10.88 -4.90
N PHE A 26 -10.34 -10.45 -4.70
CA PHE A 26 -10.97 -10.52 -3.38
C PHE A 26 -11.01 -11.96 -2.83
N GLU A 27 -11.22 -12.94 -3.71
CA GLU A 27 -11.22 -14.36 -3.33
C GLU A 27 -9.83 -14.80 -2.84
N ASP A 28 -8.76 -14.42 -3.54
CA ASP A 28 -7.39 -14.70 -3.11
C ASP A 28 -7.07 -14.04 -1.76
N ILE A 29 -7.52 -12.81 -1.56
CA ILE A 29 -7.33 -12.08 -0.30
C ILE A 29 -8.05 -12.79 0.86
N GLU A 30 -9.30 -13.23 0.66
CA GLU A 30 -10.06 -13.99 1.67
C GLU A 30 -9.40 -15.33 1.99
N LEU A 31 -8.92 -16.05 0.98
CA LEU A 31 -8.20 -17.31 1.16
C LEU A 31 -6.90 -17.11 1.95
N LEU A 32 -6.14 -16.08 1.61
CA LEU A 32 -4.91 -15.73 2.32
C LEU A 32 -5.19 -15.29 3.76
N GLU A 33 -6.29 -14.56 4.00
CA GLU A 33 -6.72 -14.14 5.33
C GLU A 33 -7.09 -15.34 6.21
N ASN A 34 -7.90 -16.26 5.67
CA ASN A 34 -8.28 -17.48 6.36
C ASN A 34 -7.06 -18.34 6.72
N TYR A 35 -6.10 -18.44 5.81
CA TYR A 35 -4.82 -19.10 6.08
C TYR A 35 -4.06 -18.41 7.21
N ALA A 36 -3.91 -17.08 7.14
CA ALA A 36 -3.19 -16.31 8.14
C ALA A 36 -3.81 -16.45 9.54
N LEU A 37 -5.15 -16.38 9.64
CA LEU A 37 -5.88 -16.58 10.88
C LEU A 37 -5.68 -18.00 11.43
N LYS A 38 -5.88 -19.01 10.60
CA LYS A 38 -5.79 -20.42 10.99
C LYS A 38 -4.39 -20.82 11.46
N ARG A 39 -3.35 -20.21 10.89
CA ARG A 39 -1.94 -20.51 11.17
C ARG A 39 -1.25 -19.49 12.08
N GLY A 40 -1.93 -18.43 12.47
CA GLY A 40 -1.38 -17.35 13.28
C GLY A 40 -0.20 -16.66 12.60
N VAL A 41 -0.32 -16.41 11.28
CA VAL A 41 0.74 -15.77 10.50
C VAL A 41 0.77 -14.27 10.85
N ARG A 42 1.85 -13.85 11.51
CA ARG A 42 2.11 -12.46 11.91
C ARG A 42 3.61 -12.21 11.87
N GLY A 43 3.99 -11.01 11.43
CA GLY A 43 5.38 -10.61 11.29
C GLY A 43 6.05 -11.15 10.03
N TYR A 44 6.99 -10.38 9.49
CA TYR A 44 7.69 -10.71 8.24
C TYR A 44 8.27 -12.12 8.24
N SER A 45 8.88 -12.55 9.34
CA SER A 45 9.52 -13.86 9.42
C SER A 45 8.54 -15.04 9.21
N ARG A 46 7.27 -14.86 9.62
CA ARG A 46 6.21 -15.84 9.38
C ARG A 46 5.68 -15.77 7.96
N TRP A 47 5.46 -14.58 7.46
CA TRP A 47 5.05 -14.36 6.08
C TRP A 47 6.06 -14.87 5.06
N ASN A 48 7.36 -14.81 5.38
CA ASN A 48 8.44 -15.26 4.49
C ASN A 48 8.66 -16.79 4.51
N ARG A 49 7.95 -17.54 5.34
CA ARG A 49 8.01 -19.02 5.34
C ARG A 49 7.02 -19.57 4.32
N ALA A 50 7.48 -20.58 3.57
CA ALA A 50 6.60 -21.32 2.68
C ALA A 50 5.43 -21.97 3.44
N VAL A 51 4.30 -22.08 2.78
CA VAL A 51 3.14 -22.83 3.27
C VAL A 51 3.53 -24.31 3.39
N SER A 52 3.09 -24.98 4.45
CA SER A 52 3.43 -26.38 4.63
C SER A 52 2.74 -27.26 3.58
N GLU A 53 3.46 -28.25 3.04
CA GLU A 53 2.92 -29.20 2.06
C GLU A 53 1.62 -29.88 2.52
N ASN A 54 1.49 -30.17 3.83
CA ASN A 54 0.28 -30.77 4.37
C ASN A 54 -0.93 -29.84 4.28
N TYR A 55 -0.72 -28.52 4.34
CA TYR A 55 -1.80 -27.55 4.17
C TYR A 55 -2.19 -27.42 2.69
N GLU A 56 -1.21 -27.33 1.80
CA GLU A 56 -1.42 -27.27 0.36
C GLU A 56 -2.21 -28.47 -0.18
N LYS A 57 -1.90 -29.68 0.30
CA LYS A 57 -2.61 -30.91 -0.11
C LYS A 57 -4.08 -30.94 0.32
N THR A 58 -4.46 -30.15 1.31
CA THR A 58 -5.83 -30.08 1.82
C THR A 58 -6.59 -28.83 1.36
N SER A 59 -5.90 -27.90 0.73
CA SER A 59 -6.49 -26.68 0.19
C SER A 59 -6.88 -26.89 -1.29
N PRO A 60 -8.07 -26.46 -1.70
CA PRO A 60 -8.46 -26.51 -3.12
C PRO A 60 -7.73 -25.48 -3.99
N VAL A 61 -7.00 -24.55 -3.38
CA VAL A 61 -6.31 -23.42 -4.02
C VAL A 61 -4.86 -23.38 -3.54
N ASN A 62 -3.96 -22.98 -4.41
CA ASN A 62 -2.54 -22.82 -4.12
C ASN A 62 -2.28 -21.54 -3.27
N ILE A 63 -2.41 -21.68 -1.96
CA ILE A 63 -2.16 -20.57 -1.01
C ILE A 63 -0.71 -20.09 -1.06
N GLU A 64 0.24 -20.98 -1.35
CA GLU A 64 1.65 -20.60 -1.47
C GLU A 64 1.87 -19.61 -2.61
N GLU A 65 1.19 -19.78 -3.73
CA GLU A 65 1.27 -18.89 -4.88
C GLU A 65 0.74 -17.50 -4.54
N ILE A 66 -0.42 -17.42 -3.88
CA ILE A 66 -1.02 -16.15 -3.42
C ILE A 66 -0.08 -15.46 -2.41
N ARG A 67 0.47 -16.23 -1.44
CA ARG A 67 1.44 -15.70 -0.48
C ARG A 67 2.69 -15.16 -1.16
N GLN A 68 3.23 -15.88 -2.13
CA GLN A 68 4.41 -15.44 -2.88
C GLN A 68 4.12 -14.17 -3.69
N ALA A 69 2.97 -14.06 -4.34
CA ALA A 69 2.55 -12.87 -5.05
C ALA A 69 2.48 -11.66 -4.10
N PHE A 70 1.88 -11.82 -2.92
CA PHE A 70 1.87 -10.78 -1.88
C PHE A 70 3.29 -10.40 -1.43
N MET A 71 4.12 -11.38 -1.08
CA MET A 71 5.48 -11.11 -0.58
C MET A 71 6.38 -10.47 -1.62
N LYS A 72 6.19 -10.79 -2.89
CA LYS A 72 6.94 -10.22 -4.00
C LYS A 72 6.72 -8.71 -4.11
N MET A 73 5.53 -8.21 -3.82
CA MET A 73 5.25 -6.76 -3.86
C MET A 73 6.18 -5.98 -2.93
N PHE A 74 6.54 -6.56 -1.79
CA PHE A 74 7.36 -5.90 -0.77
C PHE A 74 8.86 -6.20 -0.87
N GLY A 75 9.29 -7.01 -1.86
CA GLY A 75 10.66 -7.51 -1.94
C GLY A 75 11.73 -6.41 -1.99
N ASP A 76 11.56 -5.41 -2.84
CA ASP A 76 12.56 -4.37 -3.06
C ASP A 76 12.44 -3.24 -2.04
N ILE A 77 11.24 -2.71 -1.80
CA ILE A 77 11.03 -1.66 -0.80
C ILE A 77 11.54 -2.10 0.59
N ARG A 78 11.32 -3.36 0.97
CA ARG A 78 11.77 -3.87 2.25
C ARG A 78 13.29 -3.90 2.38
N LYS A 79 14.04 -4.15 1.29
CA LYS A 79 15.52 -4.13 1.33
C LYS A 79 16.04 -2.75 1.72
N VAL A 80 15.46 -1.69 1.14
CA VAL A 80 15.82 -0.31 1.46
C VAL A 80 15.44 0.03 2.90
N PHE A 81 14.24 -0.33 3.34
CA PHE A 81 13.76 -0.06 4.69
C PHE A 81 14.48 -0.88 5.79
N ALA A 82 15.16 -1.95 5.43
CA ALA A 82 16.00 -2.74 6.34
C ALA A 82 17.47 -2.28 6.36
N ASP A 83 17.89 -1.42 5.45
CA ASP A 83 19.26 -0.91 5.40
C ASP A 83 19.48 0.17 6.46
N LYS A 84 20.34 -0.14 7.43
CA LYS A 84 20.73 0.81 8.49
C LYS A 84 21.46 2.07 8.00
N LYS A 85 21.92 2.06 6.75
CA LYS A 85 22.59 3.21 6.13
C LYS A 85 21.63 4.12 5.39
N ALA A 86 20.45 3.65 5.07
CA ALA A 86 19.43 4.41 4.34
C ALA A 86 19.10 5.71 5.08
N VAL A 87 18.86 6.75 4.31
CA VAL A 87 18.37 8.05 4.74
C VAL A 87 16.93 8.24 4.24
N THR A 88 16.27 9.31 4.65
CA THR A 88 14.88 9.58 4.29
C THR A 88 14.64 9.61 2.78
N LYS A 89 15.59 10.15 2.01
CA LYS A 89 15.49 10.17 0.56
C LYS A 89 15.39 8.77 -0.03
N ASP A 90 16.18 7.82 0.46
CA ASP A 90 16.13 6.43 0.00
C ASP A 90 14.74 5.81 0.29
N TYR A 91 14.13 6.14 1.42
CA TYR A 91 12.78 5.69 1.76
C TYR A 91 11.72 6.29 0.85
N VAL A 92 11.84 7.59 0.52
CA VAL A 92 10.93 8.28 -0.39
C VAL A 92 11.01 7.66 -1.79
N GLU A 93 12.23 7.47 -2.33
CA GLU A 93 12.46 6.85 -3.63
C GLU A 93 11.89 5.42 -3.66
N ALA A 94 12.19 4.60 -2.66
CA ALA A 94 11.67 3.23 -2.59
C ALA A 94 10.14 3.17 -2.45
N LEU A 95 9.52 4.13 -1.76
CA LEU A 95 8.07 4.21 -1.66
C LEU A 95 7.43 4.66 -2.97
N TYR A 96 8.04 5.59 -3.68
CA TYR A 96 7.60 6.01 -5.01
C TYR A 96 7.67 4.85 -6.01
N ASP A 97 8.80 4.14 -6.06
CA ASP A 97 8.98 2.96 -6.91
C ASP A 97 7.96 1.87 -6.59
N PHE A 98 7.65 1.68 -5.30
CA PHE A 98 6.59 0.76 -4.89
C PHE A 98 5.22 1.16 -5.43
N LEU A 99 4.86 2.45 -5.40
CA LEU A 99 3.59 2.93 -5.97
C LEU A 99 3.53 2.69 -7.48
N LEU A 100 4.63 2.88 -8.20
CA LEU A 100 4.72 2.57 -9.63
C LEU A 100 4.59 1.06 -9.87
N GLN A 101 5.27 0.24 -9.08
CA GLN A 101 5.24 -1.23 -9.20
C GLN A 101 3.84 -1.81 -9.03
N ILE A 102 3.02 -1.25 -8.14
CA ILE A 102 1.63 -1.70 -7.93
C ILE A 102 0.63 -0.99 -8.84
N HIS A 103 1.09 -0.22 -9.82
CA HIS A 103 0.26 0.53 -10.77
C HIS A 103 -0.76 1.45 -10.09
N MET A 104 -0.31 2.16 -9.02
CA MET A 104 -1.21 2.99 -8.21
C MET A 104 -1.88 4.09 -9.02
N TYR A 105 -1.15 4.75 -9.91
CA TYR A 105 -1.69 5.82 -10.75
C TYR A 105 -2.84 5.30 -11.63
N GLU A 106 -2.60 4.19 -12.33
CA GLU A 106 -3.57 3.58 -13.24
C GLU A 106 -4.83 3.12 -12.49
N LYS A 107 -4.67 2.58 -11.29
CA LYS A 107 -5.80 2.15 -10.44
C LYS A 107 -6.62 3.33 -9.93
N LEU A 108 -5.97 4.43 -9.56
CA LEU A 108 -6.67 5.65 -9.15
C LEU A 108 -7.43 6.29 -10.33
N GLU A 109 -6.84 6.32 -11.53
CA GLU A 109 -7.51 6.80 -12.74
C GLU A 109 -8.69 5.89 -13.14
N ALA A 110 -8.54 4.58 -13.04
CA ALA A 110 -9.63 3.64 -13.27
C ALA A 110 -10.80 3.91 -12.30
N ARG A 111 -10.50 4.06 -11.00
CA ARG A 111 -11.53 4.36 -9.99
C ARG A 111 -12.20 5.70 -10.21
N LYS A 112 -11.46 6.72 -10.62
CA LYS A 112 -12.01 8.02 -11.01
C LYS A 112 -13.02 7.88 -12.15
N ASN A 113 -12.67 7.13 -13.20
CA ASN A 113 -13.54 6.93 -14.36
C ASN A 113 -14.83 6.17 -13.98
N GLU A 114 -14.72 5.12 -13.15
CA GLU A 114 -15.89 4.42 -12.60
C GLU A 114 -16.84 5.37 -11.84
N LEU A 115 -16.27 6.26 -10.99
CA LEU A 115 -17.06 7.25 -10.27
C LEU A 115 -17.75 8.25 -11.20
N TYR A 116 -17.10 8.63 -12.30
CA TYR A 116 -17.72 9.47 -13.32
C TYR A 116 -18.90 8.77 -14.01
N GLU A 117 -18.75 7.49 -14.34
CA GLU A 117 -19.84 6.67 -14.89
C GLU A 117 -21.02 6.53 -13.90
N GLU A 118 -20.72 6.46 -12.60
CA GLU A 118 -21.72 6.46 -11.51
C GLU A 118 -22.34 7.87 -11.25
N ASN A 119 -21.97 8.90 -12.04
CA ASN A 119 -22.37 10.29 -11.84
C ASN A 119 -21.91 10.90 -10.49
N ARG A 120 -20.82 10.38 -9.93
CA ARG A 120 -20.17 10.84 -8.67
C ARG A 120 -18.96 11.73 -9.00
N ILE A 121 -19.20 12.82 -9.73
CA ILE A 121 -18.13 13.64 -10.32
C ILE A 121 -17.16 14.19 -9.27
N ASN A 122 -17.66 14.75 -8.17
CA ASN A 122 -16.82 15.33 -7.12
C ASN A 122 -15.87 14.31 -6.48
N GLU A 123 -16.33 13.06 -6.32
CA GLU A 123 -15.50 12.00 -5.79
C GLU A 123 -14.46 11.54 -6.83
N GLY A 124 -14.84 11.49 -8.10
CA GLY A 124 -13.90 11.22 -9.19
C GLY A 124 -12.80 12.27 -9.26
N ASP A 125 -13.13 13.57 -9.18
CA ASP A 125 -12.16 14.67 -9.12
C ASP A 125 -11.22 14.53 -7.92
N ALA A 126 -11.74 14.07 -6.79
CA ALA A 126 -10.95 13.78 -5.60
C ALA A 126 -9.89 12.70 -5.88
N TYR A 127 -10.32 11.58 -6.46
CA TYR A 127 -9.40 10.49 -6.81
C TYR A 127 -8.32 10.91 -7.81
N GLY A 128 -8.66 11.73 -8.81
CA GLY A 128 -7.72 12.26 -9.80
C GLY A 128 -6.60 13.12 -9.20
N GLN A 129 -6.79 13.70 -8.02
CA GLN A 129 -5.80 14.54 -7.36
C GLN A 129 -4.86 13.77 -6.41
N ILE A 130 -5.23 12.56 -5.98
CA ILE A 130 -4.53 11.83 -4.91
C ILE A 130 -3.07 11.57 -5.28
N PHE A 131 -2.81 11.04 -6.47
CA PHE A 131 -1.45 10.65 -6.87
C PHE A 131 -0.51 11.86 -6.93
N GLU A 132 -0.93 12.94 -7.62
CA GLU A 132 -0.12 14.15 -7.75
C GLU A 132 0.18 14.77 -6.38
N LYS A 133 -0.81 14.86 -5.51
CA LYS A 133 -0.64 15.40 -4.15
C LYS A 133 0.28 14.52 -3.30
N THR A 134 0.20 13.21 -3.46
CA THR A 134 1.11 12.26 -2.80
C THR A 134 2.55 12.46 -3.27
N VAL A 135 2.77 12.60 -4.59
CA VAL A 135 4.11 12.85 -5.14
C VAL A 135 4.67 14.18 -4.63
N ARG A 136 3.87 15.25 -4.62
CA ARG A 136 4.28 16.55 -4.07
C ARG A 136 4.65 16.48 -2.57
N LEU A 137 3.94 15.67 -1.79
CA LEU A 137 4.31 15.41 -0.40
C LEU A 137 5.67 14.70 -0.31
N PHE A 138 5.93 13.71 -1.15
CA PHE A 138 7.20 13.00 -1.20
C PHE A 138 8.36 13.93 -1.57
N ASP A 139 8.18 14.77 -2.58
CA ASP A 139 9.18 15.78 -2.97
C ASP A 139 9.51 16.70 -1.79
N LYS A 140 8.49 17.17 -1.08
CA LYS A 140 8.67 18.03 0.08
C LYS A 140 9.38 17.33 1.24
N ILE A 141 9.08 16.06 1.51
CA ILE A 141 9.79 15.27 2.52
C ILE A 141 11.26 15.07 2.10
N ALA A 142 11.52 14.74 0.84
CA ALA A 142 12.87 14.57 0.33
C ALA A 142 13.69 15.88 0.38
N GLU A 143 13.08 17.01 0.07
CA GLU A 143 13.72 18.34 0.14
C GLU A 143 14.08 18.74 1.58
N LEU A 144 13.15 18.54 2.52
CA LEU A 144 13.33 19.02 3.89
C LEU A 144 14.11 18.06 4.80
N LEU A 145 13.97 16.76 4.56
CA LEU A 145 14.47 15.70 5.45
C LEU A 145 15.36 14.66 4.74
N GLY A 146 15.65 14.84 3.45
CA GLY A 146 16.25 13.83 2.60
C GLY A 146 17.52 13.19 3.15
N ASP A 147 18.43 13.98 3.74
CA ASP A 147 19.69 13.51 4.30
C ASP A 147 19.55 13.05 5.77
N THR A 148 18.36 13.12 6.35
CA THR A 148 18.11 12.74 7.75
C THR A 148 17.95 11.24 7.87
N LYS A 149 18.55 10.65 8.91
CA LYS A 149 18.29 9.26 9.30
C LYS A 149 17.12 9.19 10.25
N MET A 150 16.20 8.32 9.96
CA MET A 150 15.06 8.05 10.85
C MET A 150 14.66 6.56 10.79
N SER A 151 13.92 6.12 11.77
CA SER A 151 13.33 4.78 11.75
C SER A 151 12.17 4.71 10.76
N VAL A 152 11.83 3.49 10.33
CA VAL A 152 10.67 3.23 9.49
C VAL A 152 9.37 3.77 10.11
N LYS A 153 9.27 3.68 11.44
CA LYS A 153 8.10 4.15 12.17
C LYS A 153 7.98 5.67 12.15
N GLU A 154 9.08 6.39 12.40
CA GLU A 154 9.11 7.85 12.30
C GLU A 154 8.77 8.32 10.89
N PHE A 155 9.33 7.66 9.87
CA PHE A 155 9.00 7.96 8.47
C PHE A 155 7.52 7.71 8.17
N TYR A 156 6.96 6.60 8.66
CA TYR A 156 5.54 6.31 8.53
C TYR A 156 4.68 7.41 9.17
N GLU A 157 4.99 7.84 10.39
CA GLU A 157 4.25 8.89 11.09
C GLU A 157 4.28 10.24 10.33
N ILE A 158 5.43 10.59 9.72
CA ILE A 158 5.56 11.80 8.91
C ILE A 158 4.70 11.71 7.65
N VAL A 159 4.77 10.59 6.92
CA VAL A 159 3.99 10.39 5.70
C VAL A 159 2.49 10.33 6.02
N ASP A 160 2.09 9.61 7.06
CA ASP A 160 0.69 9.46 7.48
C ASP A 160 0.08 10.81 7.87
N THR A 161 0.81 11.62 8.65
CA THR A 161 0.41 12.99 8.99
C THR A 161 0.29 13.85 7.73
N GLY A 162 1.31 13.83 6.87
CA GLY A 162 1.29 14.62 5.65
C GLY A 162 0.16 14.24 4.68
N LEU A 163 -0.17 12.95 4.57
CA LEU A 163 -1.31 12.48 3.79
C LEU A 163 -2.65 12.88 4.41
N SER A 164 -2.75 12.86 5.73
CA SER A 164 -3.97 13.26 6.46
C SER A 164 -4.28 14.75 6.28
N ASP A 165 -3.25 15.58 6.10
CA ASP A 165 -3.37 17.01 5.87
C ASP A 165 -3.66 17.36 4.39
N ILE A 166 -3.65 16.37 3.50
CA ILE A 166 -3.97 16.58 2.09
C ILE A 166 -5.47 16.85 1.95
N GLU A 167 -5.83 18.12 1.79
CA GLU A 167 -7.19 18.50 1.36
C GLU A 167 -7.39 18.17 -0.11
N VAL A 168 -8.34 17.27 -0.39
CA VAL A 168 -8.81 17.02 -1.75
C VAL A 168 -9.94 18.00 -2.01
N GLY A 169 -9.69 18.95 -2.92
CA GLY A 169 -10.67 19.99 -3.25
C GLY A 169 -11.91 19.39 -3.92
N VAL A 170 -13.02 19.35 -3.19
CA VAL A 170 -14.35 19.13 -3.77
C VAL A 170 -14.82 20.47 -4.32
N VAL A 171 -14.99 20.59 -5.63
CA VAL A 171 -15.61 21.78 -6.22
C VAL A 171 -17.07 21.80 -5.78
N PRO A 172 -17.54 22.83 -5.03
CA PRO A 172 -18.94 22.91 -4.69
C PRO A 172 -19.78 22.98 -5.98
N PRO A 173 -20.93 22.30 -6.04
CA PRO A 173 -21.81 22.42 -7.19
C PRO A 173 -22.16 23.90 -7.39
N THR A 174 -21.79 24.46 -8.54
CA THR A 174 -22.23 25.81 -8.93
C THR A 174 -23.74 25.78 -9.02
N VAL A 175 -24.39 26.52 -8.13
CA VAL A 175 -25.83 26.77 -8.24
C VAL A 175 -25.99 27.73 -9.42
N ASP A 176 -26.30 27.19 -10.60
CA ASP A 176 -26.78 28.01 -11.72
C ASP A 176 -28.05 28.75 -11.27
N ARG A 177 -27.97 30.07 -11.25
CA ARG A 177 -29.11 30.95 -11.06
C ARG A 177 -29.73 31.30 -12.40
#